data_3b8ed01d27185e03f313c557c13f0bb5
#
_entry.id   3b8ed01d27185e03f313c557c13f0bb5
#
_cell.length_a   1.000
_cell.length_b   1.000
_cell.length_c   1.000
_cell.angle_alpha   90.00
_cell.angle_beta   90.00
_cell.angle_gamma   90.00
#
_symmetry.space_group_name_H-M   'P 1'
#
loop_
_entity.id
_entity.type
_entity.pdbx_description
1 polymer ?
#
loop_
_entity_poly.entity_id
_entity_poly.type
_entity_poly.pdbx_seq_one_letter_code
_entity_poly.pdbx_strand_id
1 'polypeptide(L)'
;RIVMLWTTDEEIGSETSRQAILDHADRSEAVFVMEPSLPNGALKTSRKGCGQFEMIVTGVAAHAGIEPGSGASAIHEIAKQVVELQSLGDNDRGVSLNIGTIQGGSRSNVVADEARASIDIRVPTQTDALQVQDFLRRLESKIAGTTVKVSGSFRPPLERSASVIRLYEMAQRVA
;
A
#
# COMPACT_ATOMS: atom_id res chain seq x y z
N ARG A 1 -4.41 32.77 -14.37
CA ARG A 1 -5.48 31.92 -14.92
C ARG A 1 -5.83 30.86 -13.88
N ILE A 2 -7.13 30.67 -13.61
CA ILE A 2 -7.65 29.61 -12.74
C ILE A 2 -8.19 28.50 -13.66
N VAL A 3 -7.86 27.25 -13.34
CA VAL A 3 -8.41 26.05 -13.97
C VAL A 3 -9.18 25.28 -12.89
N MET A 4 -10.41 24.93 -13.18
CA MET A 4 -11.23 24.04 -12.34
C MET A 4 -11.32 22.69 -13.05
N LEU A 5 -10.97 21.63 -12.36
CA LEU A 5 -11.06 20.25 -12.85
C LEU A 5 -12.08 19.50 -12.01
N TRP A 6 -13.09 18.98 -12.66
CA TRP A 6 -14.13 18.14 -12.04
C TRP A 6 -13.96 16.71 -12.50
N THR A 7 -13.85 15.78 -11.57
CA THR A 7 -13.71 14.34 -11.83
C THR A 7 -14.83 13.58 -11.17
N THR A 8 -15.13 12.39 -11.67
CA THR A 8 -16.25 11.54 -11.19
C THR A 8 -15.80 10.22 -10.59
N ASP A 9 -14.48 9.99 -10.52
CA ASP A 9 -13.88 8.72 -10.13
C ASP A 9 -12.90 8.83 -8.94
N GLU A 10 -13.00 9.90 -8.14
CA GLU A 10 -12.11 10.10 -6.99
C GLU A 10 -12.26 8.98 -5.95
N GLU A 11 -13.51 8.62 -5.60
CA GLU A 11 -13.85 7.61 -4.59
C GLU A 11 -13.33 6.19 -4.94
N ILE A 12 -13.14 5.91 -6.22
CA ILE A 12 -12.54 4.65 -6.69
C ILE A 12 -11.05 4.79 -7.03
N GLY A 13 -10.43 5.96 -6.77
CA GLY A 13 -9.00 6.19 -6.87
C GLY A 13 -8.52 6.93 -8.09
N SER A 14 -9.40 7.63 -8.80
CA SER A 14 -9.09 8.49 -9.96
C SER A 14 -8.37 7.75 -11.09
N GLU A 15 -8.73 6.51 -11.37
CA GLU A 15 -8.02 5.67 -12.36
C GLU A 15 -8.11 6.25 -13.76
N THR A 16 -9.30 6.75 -14.15
CA THR A 16 -9.53 7.30 -15.48
C THR A 16 -9.15 8.78 -15.59
N SER A 17 -9.32 9.56 -14.51
CA SER A 17 -9.02 11.00 -14.48
C SER A 17 -7.56 11.32 -14.15
N ARG A 18 -6.77 10.35 -13.68
CA ARG A 18 -5.40 10.53 -13.18
C ARG A 18 -4.50 11.31 -14.14
N GLN A 19 -4.49 10.93 -15.41
CA GLN A 19 -3.61 11.60 -16.39
C GLN A 19 -4.00 13.07 -16.58
N ALA A 20 -5.29 13.37 -16.67
CA ALA A 20 -5.76 14.75 -16.79
C ALA A 20 -5.41 15.59 -15.54
N ILE A 21 -5.52 14.99 -14.33
CA ILE A 21 -5.12 15.64 -13.07
C ILE A 21 -3.63 15.98 -13.11
N LEU A 22 -2.77 15.03 -13.48
CA LEU A 22 -1.32 15.23 -13.55
C LEU A 22 -0.94 16.29 -14.59
N ASP A 23 -1.51 16.25 -15.81
CA ASP A 23 -1.23 17.19 -16.88
C ASP A 23 -1.57 18.64 -16.50
N HIS A 24 -2.63 18.82 -15.70
CA HIS A 24 -3.00 20.15 -15.20
C HIS A 24 -2.17 20.56 -13.99
N ALA A 25 -1.85 19.65 -13.09
CA ALA A 25 -1.01 19.92 -11.92
C ALA A 25 0.40 20.35 -12.31
N ASP A 26 1.03 19.67 -13.27
CA ASP A 26 2.38 19.95 -13.74
C ASP A 26 2.53 21.35 -14.38
N ARG A 27 1.42 21.92 -14.88
CA ARG A 27 1.37 23.26 -15.47
C ARG A 27 0.83 24.32 -14.51
N SER A 28 0.62 23.97 -13.25
CA SER A 28 0.04 24.85 -12.25
C SER A 28 1.07 25.25 -11.20
N GLU A 29 1.05 26.50 -10.78
CA GLU A 29 1.87 27.02 -9.69
C GLU A 29 1.43 26.45 -8.33
N ALA A 30 0.13 26.18 -8.19
CA ALA A 30 -0.47 25.59 -6.99
C ALA A 30 -1.69 24.74 -7.36
N VAL A 31 -1.94 23.72 -6.57
CA VAL A 31 -3.13 22.86 -6.67
C VAL A 31 -3.85 22.89 -5.34
N PHE A 32 -5.15 23.18 -5.38
CA PHE A 32 -6.04 23.12 -4.23
C PHE A 32 -7.05 21.99 -4.45
N VAL A 33 -7.12 21.07 -3.50
CA VAL A 33 -8.09 19.98 -3.52
C VAL A 33 -9.25 20.39 -2.62
N MET A 34 -10.45 20.53 -3.19
CA MET A 34 -11.64 21.06 -2.52
C MET A 34 -12.37 19.95 -1.76
N GLU A 35 -11.65 19.29 -0.86
CA GLU A 35 -12.14 18.25 0.05
C GLU A 35 -12.44 18.84 1.43
N PRO A 36 -13.31 18.18 2.25
CA PRO A 36 -13.61 18.64 3.59
C PRO A 36 -12.36 18.84 4.45
N SER A 37 -12.33 19.94 5.20
CA SER A 37 -11.33 20.18 6.24
C SER A 37 -11.39 19.13 7.36
N LEU A 38 -10.47 19.19 8.30
CA LEU A 38 -10.61 18.42 9.54
C LEU A 38 -11.83 18.94 10.36
N PRO A 39 -12.37 18.12 11.29
CA PRO A 39 -13.55 18.50 12.08
C PRO A 39 -13.40 19.84 12.84
N ASN A 40 -12.17 20.24 13.16
CA ASN A 40 -11.84 21.51 13.80
C ASN A 40 -11.61 22.67 12.80
N GLY A 41 -11.92 22.48 11.52
CA GLY A 41 -11.71 23.47 10.46
C GLY A 41 -10.28 23.56 9.92
N ALA A 42 -9.34 22.79 10.45
CA ALA A 42 -7.94 22.84 9.99
C ALA A 42 -7.77 22.28 8.59
N LEU A 43 -6.95 22.96 7.78
CA LEU A 43 -6.57 22.52 6.45
C LEU A 43 -5.57 21.37 6.52
N LYS A 44 -5.69 20.43 5.59
CA LYS A 44 -4.77 19.29 5.46
C LYS A 44 -3.54 19.72 4.67
N THR A 45 -2.40 19.78 5.31
CA THR A 45 -1.10 20.15 4.70
C THR A 45 -0.16 18.97 4.50
N SER A 46 -0.55 17.78 4.96
CA SER A 46 0.13 16.50 4.72
C SER A 46 -0.86 15.34 4.74
N ARG A 47 -0.53 14.28 4.03
CA ARG A 47 -1.29 13.04 4.01
C ARG A 47 -0.34 11.88 3.78
N LYS A 48 -0.46 10.81 4.57
CA LYS A 48 0.31 9.60 4.33
C LYS A 48 -0.03 9.00 2.97
N GLY A 49 0.98 8.51 2.27
CA GLY A 49 0.80 7.65 1.12
C GLY A 49 0.11 6.35 1.51
N CYS A 50 -0.65 5.79 0.59
CA CYS A 50 -1.41 4.57 0.78
C CYS A 50 -0.92 3.51 -0.19
N GLY A 51 -0.34 2.44 0.32
CA GLY A 51 0.05 1.25 -0.42
C GLY A 51 -0.96 0.13 -0.24
N GLN A 52 -1.43 -0.42 -1.35
CA GLN A 52 -2.26 -1.62 -1.36
C GLN A 52 -1.52 -2.71 -2.13
N PHE A 53 -1.28 -3.82 -1.46
CA PHE A 53 -0.53 -4.92 -2.04
C PHE A 53 -1.26 -6.24 -1.80
N GLU A 54 -1.10 -7.15 -2.75
CA GLU A 54 -1.49 -8.55 -2.65
C GLU A 54 -0.23 -9.41 -2.64
N MET A 55 -0.13 -10.31 -1.66
CA MET A 55 0.87 -11.35 -1.63
C MET A 55 0.23 -12.66 -2.04
N ILE A 56 0.81 -13.32 -3.01
CA ILE A 56 0.41 -14.67 -3.46
C ILE A 56 1.58 -15.60 -3.20
N VAL A 57 1.31 -16.67 -2.48
CA VAL A 57 2.25 -17.76 -2.24
C VAL A 57 1.76 -19.00 -2.96
N THR A 58 2.63 -19.58 -3.76
CA THR A 58 2.38 -20.88 -4.42
C THR A 58 3.28 -21.93 -3.79
N GLY A 59 2.72 -23.09 -3.50
CA GLY A 59 3.39 -24.25 -2.96
C GLY A 59 3.16 -25.51 -3.80
N VAL A 60 3.24 -26.67 -3.15
CA VAL A 60 3.03 -27.98 -3.78
C VAL A 60 2.02 -28.79 -2.95
N ALA A 61 0.89 -29.16 -3.56
CA ALA A 61 -0.09 -30.00 -2.92
C ALA A 61 0.43 -31.42 -2.69
N ALA A 62 0.09 -32.00 -1.54
CA ALA A 62 0.34 -33.41 -1.23
C ALA A 62 -0.69 -33.92 -0.23
N HIS A 63 -0.87 -35.24 -0.11
CA HIS A 63 -1.70 -35.79 0.94
C HIS A 63 -0.97 -35.73 2.29
N ALA A 64 -1.49 -34.93 3.23
CA ALA A 64 -0.79 -34.59 4.47
C ALA A 64 -0.49 -35.82 5.38
N GLY A 65 -1.27 -36.90 5.24
CA GLY A 65 -1.09 -38.13 6.02
C GLY A 65 -0.31 -39.24 5.32
N ILE A 66 -0.22 -39.24 3.97
CA ILE A 66 0.40 -40.31 3.20
C ILE A 66 1.82 -39.89 2.75
N GLU A 67 1.94 -38.72 2.16
CA GLU A 67 3.20 -38.23 1.60
C GLU A 67 3.47 -36.76 2.01
N PRO A 68 3.52 -36.45 3.32
CA PRO A 68 3.68 -35.06 3.75
C PRO A 68 4.98 -34.41 3.26
N GLY A 69 6.03 -35.21 3.04
CA GLY A 69 7.34 -34.72 2.56
C GLY A 69 7.40 -34.37 1.09
N SER A 70 6.41 -34.74 0.27
CA SER A 70 6.35 -34.38 -1.14
C SER A 70 5.67 -33.02 -1.37
N GLY A 71 5.04 -32.42 -0.35
CA GLY A 71 4.35 -31.16 -0.40
C GLY A 71 5.18 -29.98 0.08
N ALA A 72 4.81 -28.76 -0.36
CA ALA A 72 5.36 -27.50 0.16
C ALA A 72 4.19 -26.56 0.50
N SER A 73 4.03 -26.28 1.80
CA SER A 73 2.83 -25.59 2.30
C SER A 73 2.89 -24.08 2.04
N ALA A 74 2.02 -23.57 1.19
CA ALA A 74 1.83 -22.15 0.97
C ALA A 74 1.31 -21.44 2.24
N ILE A 75 0.50 -22.10 3.06
CA ILE A 75 0.04 -21.54 4.36
C ILE A 75 1.20 -21.36 5.33
N HIS A 76 2.10 -22.34 5.45
CA HIS A 76 3.26 -22.18 6.31
C HIS A 76 4.21 -21.10 5.81
N GLU A 77 4.37 -20.98 4.50
CA GLU A 77 5.18 -19.92 3.90
C GLU A 77 4.58 -18.53 4.16
N ILE A 78 3.29 -18.32 3.87
CA ILE A 78 2.65 -17.01 4.06
C ILE A 78 2.67 -16.59 5.55
N ALA A 79 2.56 -17.53 6.48
CA ALA A 79 2.66 -17.25 7.90
C ALA A 79 4.05 -16.70 8.28
N LYS A 80 5.12 -17.25 7.71
CA LYS A 80 6.50 -16.73 7.90
C LYS A 80 6.67 -15.35 7.29
N GLN A 81 6.13 -15.13 6.10
CA GLN A 81 6.16 -13.84 5.44
C GLN A 81 5.39 -12.76 6.23
N VAL A 82 4.25 -13.11 6.80
CA VAL A 82 3.46 -12.21 7.67
C VAL A 82 4.28 -11.75 8.88
N VAL A 83 5.00 -12.67 9.53
CA VAL A 83 5.87 -12.32 10.67
C VAL A 83 7.03 -11.42 10.23
N GLU A 84 7.65 -11.68 9.08
CA GLU A 84 8.72 -10.84 8.54
C GLU A 84 8.22 -9.43 8.19
N LEU A 85 7.05 -9.33 7.57
CA LEU A 85 6.44 -8.06 7.20
C LEU A 85 6.14 -7.15 8.40
N GLN A 86 5.90 -7.71 9.59
CA GLN A 86 5.69 -6.90 10.80
C GLN A 86 6.87 -5.99 11.12
N SER A 87 8.09 -6.36 10.71
CA SER A 87 9.30 -5.54 10.89
C SER A 87 9.30 -4.25 10.06
N LEU A 88 8.44 -4.12 9.05
CA LEU A 88 8.28 -2.89 8.27
C LEU A 88 7.49 -1.81 9.02
N GLY A 89 6.66 -2.20 9.98
CA GLY A 89 5.93 -1.25 10.81
C GLY A 89 6.87 -0.49 11.74
N ASP A 90 6.82 0.84 11.68
CA ASP A 90 7.64 1.72 12.51
C ASP A 90 6.78 2.92 12.93
N ASN A 91 6.26 2.84 14.14
CA ASN A 91 5.38 3.88 14.69
C ASN A 91 6.11 5.21 14.88
N ASP A 92 7.41 5.19 15.22
CA ASP A 92 8.21 6.41 15.44
C ASP A 92 8.44 7.15 14.12
N ARG A 93 8.64 6.41 13.04
CA ARG A 93 8.69 6.95 11.67
C ARG A 93 7.31 7.20 11.07
N GLY A 94 6.26 6.72 11.69
CA GLY A 94 4.88 6.83 11.20
C GLY A 94 4.55 5.87 10.05
N VAL A 95 5.35 4.83 9.82
CA VAL A 95 5.05 3.75 8.87
C VAL A 95 4.13 2.75 9.55
N SER A 96 2.96 2.50 8.97
CA SER A 96 2.05 1.46 9.47
C SER A 96 1.78 0.40 8.41
N LEU A 97 1.73 -0.86 8.86
CA LEU A 97 1.42 -2.02 8.03
C LEU A 97 0.30 -2.81 8.68
N ASN A 98 -0.67 -3.19 7.87
CA ASN A 98 -1.75 -4.07 8.28
C ASN A 98 -1.95 -5.18 7.24
N ILE A 99 -2.00 -6.42 7.69
CA ILE A 99 -2.41 -7.55 6.87
C ILE A 99 -3.89 -7.80 7.17
N GLY A 100 -4.74 -7.28 6.27
CA GLY A 100 -6.18 -7.23 6.50
C GLY A 100 -6.87 -8.57 6.29
N THR A 101 -6.37 -9.39 5.36
CA THR A 101 -6.94 -10.72 5.07
C THR A 101 -5.84 -11.72 4.77
N ILE A 102 -6.10 -12.97 5.15
CA ILE A 102 -5.33 -14.15 4.74
C ILE A 102 -6.31 -15.24 4.33
N GLN A 103 -6.05 -15.90 3.21
CA GLN A 103 -6.80 -17.05 2.71
C GLN A 103 -5.83 -18.09 2.16
N GLY A 104 -6.15 -19.38 2.29
CA GLY A 104 -5.29 -20.43 1.72
C GLY A 104 -5.78 -21.84 2.00
N GLY A 105 -5.27 -22.77 1.18
CA GLY A 105 -5.60 -24.18 1.25
C GLY A 105 -7.03 -24.52 0.83
N SER A 106 -7.32 -25.80 0.72
CA SER A 106 -8.62 -26.34 0.25
C SER A 106 -9.25 -27.30 1.26
N ARG A 107 -8.45 -28.17 1.88
CA ARG A 107 -8.89 -29.23 2.84
C ARG A 107 -7.82 -29.47 3.90
N SER A 108 -8.24 -29.89 5.08
CA SER A 108 -7.34 -30.12 6.21
C SER A 108 -6.34 -31.28 6.00
N ASN A 109 -6.65 -32.22 5.12
CA ASN A 109 -5.78 -33.36 4.80
C ASN A 109 -4.93 -33.16 3.54
N VAL A 110 -4.88 -31.93 2.99
CA VAL A 110 -4.07 -31.56 1.82
C VAL A 110 -3.11 -30.47 2.21
N VAL A 111 -1.81 -30.62 1.90
CA VAL A 111 -0.81 -29.57 1.99
C VAL A 111 -1.22 -28.44 1.05
N ALA A 112 -1.35 -27.22 1.57
CA ALA A 112 -1.86 -26.09 0.80
C ALA A 112 -0.88 -25.67 -0.31
N ASP A 113 -1.34 -25.65 -1.53
CA ASP A 113 -0.58 -25.25 -2.72
C ASP A 113 -0.77 -23.76 -3.08
N GLU A 114 -1.73 -23.08 -2.45
CA GLU A 114 -1.91 -21.64 -2.62
C GLU A 114 -2.32 -20.98 -1.30
N ALA A 115 -1.79 -19.77 -1.09
CA ALA A 115 -2.25 -18.84 -0.05
C ALA A 115 -2.11 -17.40 -0.53
N ARG A 116 -2.98 -16.50 -0.05
CA ARG A 116 -3.02 -15.07 -0.40
C ARG A 116 -3.18 -14.23 0.84
N ALA A 117 -2.60 -13.02 0.80
CA ALA A 117 -2.81 -12.01 1.83
C ALA A 117 -2.96 -10.62 1.20
N SER A 118 -3.88 -9.83 1.75
CA SER A 118 -4.03 -8.41 1.39
C SER A 118 -3.35 -7.53 2.43
N ILE A 119 -2.54 -6.58 1.97
CA ILE A 119 -1.66 -5.76 2.80
C ILE A 119 -1.97 -4.29 2.54
N ASP A 120 -2.30 -3.53 3.58
CA ASP A 120 -2.40 -2.06 3.56
C ASP A 120 -1.18 -1.47 4.27
N ILE A 121 -0.49 -0.54 3.60
CA ILE A 121 0.69 0.13 4.16
C ILE A 121 0.51 1.63 4.04
N ARG A 122 0.79 2.36 5.12
CA ARG A 122 0.77 3.82 5.13
C ARG A 122 2.17 4.35 5.40
N VAL A 123 2.60 5.30 4.60
CA VAL A 123 3.95 5.87 4.66
C VAL A 123 3.89 7.40 4.69
N PRO A 124 4.70 8.06 5.55
CA PRO A 124 4.70 9.52 5.64
C PRO A 124 5.42 10.21 4.47
N THR A 125 6.44 9.56 3.89
CA THR A 125 7.29 10.16 2.86
C THR A 125 7.43 9.28 1.62
N GLN A 126 7.81 9.89 0.51
CA GLN A 126 8.15 9.17 -0.72
C GLN A 126 9.35 8.24 -0.54
N THR A 127 10.30 8.65 0.29
CA THR A 127 11.46 7.82 0.64
C THR A 127 11.03 6.53 1.35
N ASP A 128 10.11 6.63 2.31
CA ASP A 128 9.55 5.45 2.98
C ASP A 128 8.82 4.55 2.00
N ALA A 129 8.04 5.12 1.06
CA ALA A 129 7.36 4.34 0.03
C ALA A 129 8.34 3.51 -0.82
N LEU A 130 9.44 4.13 -1.26
CA LEU A 130 10.47 3.46 -2.04
C LEU A 130 11.19 2.36 -1.25
N GLN A 131 11.52 2.61 0.01
CA GLN A 131 12.15 1.61 0.89
C GLN A 131 11.23 0.40 1.11
N VAL A 132 9.95 0.62 1.36
CA VAL A 132 8.97 -0.46 1.52
C VAL A 132 8.81 -1.24 0.22
N GLN A 133 8.68 -0.56 -0.93
CA GLN A 133 8.59 -1.25 -2.23
C GLN A 133 9.82 -2.11 -2.51
N ASP A 134 11.00 -1.61 -2.21
CA ASP A 134 12.25 -2.36 -2.40
C ASP A 134 12.30 -3.58 -1.48
N PHE A 135 11.90 -3.46 -0.22
CA PHE A 135 11.78 -4.59 0.68
C PHE A 135 10.80 -5.65 0.15
N LEU A 136 9.60 -5.25 -0.26
CA LEU A 136 8.59 -6.17 -0.79
C LEU A 136 9.05 -6.90 -2.05
N ARG A 137 9.84 -6.25 -2.90
CA ARG A 137 10.42 -6.86 -4.12
C ARG A 137 11.50 -7.89 -3.82
N ARG A 138 12.17 -7.77 -2.67
CA ARG A 138 13.26 -8.67 -2.24
C ARG A 138 12.78 -9.83 -1.36
N LEU A 139 11.48 -9.94 -1.13
CA LEU A 139 10.96 -11.07 -0.36
C LEU A 139 11.26 -12.38 -1.10
N GLU A 140 11.90 -13.29 -0.39
CA GLU A 140 12.26 -14.63 -0.86
C GLU A 140 11.50 -15.69 -0.07
N SER A 141 11.28 -16.84 -0.73
CA SER A 141 10.65 -17.98 -0.07
C SER A 141 11.53 -18.51 1.07
N LYS A 142 10.91 -18.83 2.20
CA LYS A 142 11.55 -19.43 3.38
C LYS A 142 11.42 -20.96 3.42
N ILE A 143 10.53 -21.50 2.59
CA ILE A 143 10.25 -22.94 2.51
C ILE A 143 10.60 -23.41 1.10
N ALA A 144 11.44 -24.43 1.02
CA ALA A 144 11.78 -25.04 -0.27
C ALA A 144 10.52 -25.55 -0.99
N GLY A 145 10.43 -25.31 -2.30
CA GLY A 145 9.25 -25.68 -3.09
C GLY A 145 8.09 -24.69 -3.07
N THR A 146 8.24 -23.55 -2.35
CA THR A 146 7.28 -22.43 -2.43
C THR A 146 7.82 -21.29 -3.28
N THR A 147 6.92 -20.43 -3.77
CA THR A 147 7.25 -19.15 -4.39
C THR A 147 6.40 -18.04 -3.78
N VAL A 148 6.99 -16.84 -3.64
CA VAL A 148 6.32 -15.65 -3.12
C VAL A 148 6.28 -14.59 -4.22
N LYS A 149 5.11 -14.02 -4.46
CA LYS A 149 4.93 -12.87 -5.35
C LYS A 149 4.15 -11.80 -4.63
N VAL A 150 4.64 -10.56 -4.68
CA VAL A 150 3.93 -9.39 -4.17
C VAL A 150 3.67 -8.44 -5.32
N SER A 151 2.42 -8.01 -5.46
CA SER A 151 1.97 -7.03 -6.44
C SER A 151 1.20 -5.92 -5.76
N GLY A 152 1.24 -4.72 -6.33
CA GLY A 152 0.59 -3.54 -5.79
C GLY A 152 1.42 -2.28 -5.99
N SER A 153 0.91 -1.17 -5.51
CA SER A 153 1.57 0.13 -5.65
C SER A 153 1.18 1.07 -4.52
N PHE A 154 1.94 2.16 -4.38
CA PHE A 154 1.60 3.29 -3.54
C PHE A 154 0.88 4.39 -4.35
N ARG A 155 -0.14 4.97 -3.73
CA ARG A 155 -0.52 6.36 -3.99
C ARG A 155 0.44 7.23 -3.18
N PRO A 156 1.09 8.24 -3.81
CA PRO A 156 2.15 9.00 -3.15
C PRO A 156 1.62 9.79 -1.93
N PRO A 157 2.47 10.04 -0.92
CA PRO A 157 2.13 10.92 0.17
C PRO A 157 2.07 12.38 -0.29
N LEU A 158 1.29 13.18 0.41
CA LEU A 158 1.43 14.63 0.40
C LEU A 158 2.37 15.03 1.54
N GLU A 159 3.58 15.43 1.20
CA GLU A 159 4.57 15.86 2.19
C GLU A 159 4.42 17.36 2.46
N ARG A 160 4.67 17.76 3.71
CA ARG A 160 4.64 19.16 4.13
C ARG A 160 5.90 19.90 3.65
N SER A 161 5.94 20.22 2.37
CA SER A 161 7.03 20.95 1.74
C SER A 161 6.96 22.46 2.04
N ALA A 162 8.05 23.18 1.77
CA ALA A 162 8.09 24.64 1.90
C ALA A 162 7.02 25.34 1.05
N SER A 163 6.68 24.79 -0.12
CA SER A 163 5.59 25.31 -0.99
C SER A 163 4.22 25.12 -0.34
N VAL A 164 3.95 23.95 0.23
CA VAL A 164 2.70 23.68 0.96
C VAL A 164 2.56 24.60 2.17
N ILE A 165 3.65 24.85 2.92
CA ILE A 165 3.64 25.78 4.06
C ILE A 165 3.30 27.19 3.59
N ARG A 166 3.93 27.70 2.54
CA ARG A 166 3.62 29.03 1.99
C ARG A 166 2.16 29.16 1.57
N LEU A 167 1.60 28.15 0.89
CA LEU A 167 0.18 28.15 0.51
C LEU A 167 -0.74 28.16 1.72
N TYR A 168 -0.39 27.40 2.75
CA TYR A 168 -1.13 27.38 4.01
C TYR A 168 -1.13 28.75 4.69
N GLU A 169 0.04 29.40 4.81
CA GLU A 169 0.17 30.74 5.38
C GLU A 169 -0.60 31.80 4.58
N MET A 170 -0.66 31.66 3.25
CA MET A 170 -1.50 32.53 2.41
C MET A 170 -2.99 32.31 2.70
N ALA A 171 -3.43 31.06 2.81
CA ALA A 171 -4.82 30.75 3.15
C ALA A 171 -5.23 31.32 4.53
N GLN A 172 -4.35 31.21 5.54
CA GLN A 172 -4.60 31.78 6.86
C GLN A 172 -4.76 33.32 6.87
N ARG A 173 -4.13 34.02 5.93
CA ARG A 173 -4.25 35.49 5.82
C ARG A 173 -5.56 35.93 5.16
N VAL A 174 -6.23 35.06 4.47
CA VAL A 174 -7.47 35.35 3.73
C VAL A 174 -8.71 34.88 4.50
N ALA A 175 -8.55 33.92 5.41
CA ALA A 175 -9.63 33.43 6.28
C ALA A 175 -9.90 34.34 7.47
#